data_e5e74111b43e1f8c2c80d19862f6732e
#
_entry.id   e5e74111b43e1f8c2c80d19862f6732e
#
_cell.length_a   1.000
_cell.length_b   1.000
_cell.length_c   1.000
_cell.angle_alpha   90.00
_cell.angle_beta   90.00
_cell.angle_gamma   90.00
#
_symmetry.space_group_name_H-M   'P 1'
#
loop_
_entity.id
_entity.type
_entity.pdbx_description
1 polymer ?
#
loop_
_entity_poly.entity_id
_entity_poly.type
_entity_poly.pdbx_seq_one_letter_code
_entity_poly.pdbx_strand_id
1 'polypeptide(L)'
;MRTPLCDDLGIEFPIFAFTHCRDVVVAVSKAGGFGVLGAVGFSPEQLEIELNWIDEHIGDHRYGVDIVIPNKYEGMDADMSTEDLTKMLQDMVPQQHLAFARKLLNDHGVPTPEGEDNSLKLLGWTEATATPQVEIALRHPKMTLIANALGTPPPDMIEHIHAEGRKVAALCGSPYQARKHADAGVDIVIAQGGEGGGHCGEVGSVVLWPQVVKEIAPVPVLAAGGIGSGAQIAAALALGCQGAWSGSQWLMVEESENTPVQQDTYIKAGSRDTVRSRSFTGKPCRMLRNDWTEAWESPDTPDPLGMPLQYMVSGMAVAATHRYPDQSVDVAFNPVGQVVGQFEKVEKTAAVIERWVNEYLEATEHLDALNAAAGV
;
A
#
# COMPACT_ATOMS: atom_id res chain seq x y z
N MET A 1 24.72 1.82 0.89
CA MET A 1 23.45 2.19 0.25
C MET A 1 22.90 3.43 0.96
N ARG A 2 23.13 4.61 0.39
CA ARG A 2 22.70 5.89 0.98
C ARG A 2 22.42 6.91 -0.15
N THR A 3 21.38 7.71 -0.02
CA THR A 3 20.99 8.74 -0.97
C THR A 3 20.72 10.06 -0.25
N PRO A 4 20.66 11.22 -0.93
CA PRO A 4 20.30 12.49 -0.31
C PRO A 4 19.01 12.45 0.50
N LEU A 5 18.05 11.64 0.08
CA LEU A 5 16.78 11.46 0.78
C LEU A 5 16.95 10.83 2.18
N CYS A 6 17.99 10.01 2.37
CA CYS A 6 18.31 9.45 3.68
C CYS A 6 18.72 10.55 4.67
N ASP A 7 19.52 11.53 4.22
CA ASP A 7 19.94 12.66 5.07
C ASP A 7 18.75 13.56 5.40
N ASP A 8 17.87 13.78 4.44
CA ASP A 8 16.69 14.61 4.57
C ASP A 8 15.64 14.04 5.55
N LEU A 9 15.50 12.72 5.59
CA LEU A 9 14.55 12.03 6.48
C LEU A 9 15.19 11.48 7.77
N GLY A 10 16.52 11.53 7.89
CA GLY A 10 17.25 11.03 9.05
C GLY A 10 17.23 9.49 9.17
N ILE A 11 17.32 8.78 8.04
CA ILE A 11 17.32 7.31 7.96
C ILE A 11 18.67 6.78 7.48
N GLU A 12 18.97 5.51 7.78
CA GLU A 12 20.23 4.88 7.39
C GLU A 12 20.18 4.36 5.95
N PHE A 13 19.09 3.68 5.60
CA PHE A 13 18.89 3.05 4.29
C PHE A 13 17.65 3.62 3.59
N PRO A 14 17.67 3.83 2.25
CA PRO A 14 16.54 4.34 1.50
C PRO A 14 15.50 3.24 1.22
N ILE A 15 15.08 2.53 2.27
CA ILE A 15 14.11 1.43 2.25
C ILE A 15 12.86 1.89 2.96
N PHE A 16 11.78 2.09 2.22
CA PHE A 16 10.48 2.48 2.73
C PHE A 16 9.55 1.28 2.74
N ALA A 17 8.97 1.00 3.90
CA ALA A 17 8.08 -0.13 4.12
C ALA A 17 6.65 0.32 4.35
N PHE A 18 5.78 0.09 3.37
CA PHE A 18 4.35 0.29 3.52
C PHE A 18 3.72 -0.94 4.18
N THR A 19 2.98 -0.73 5.26
CA THR A 19 2.31 -1.80 6.03
C THR A 19 1.09 -1.24 6.78
N HIS A 20 0.14 -2.10 7.13
CA HIS A 20 -0.97 -1.75 8.04
C HIS A 20 -0.69 -2.16 9.50
N CYS A 21 0.46 -2.79 9.77
CA CYS A 21 0.87 -3.28 11.07
C CYS A 21 1.87 -2.34 11.74
N ARG A 22 1.55 -1.79 12.89
CA ARG A 22 2.40 -0.88 13.67
C ARG A 22 3.72 -1.52 14.13
N ASP A 23 3.73 -2.82 14.43
CA ASP A 23 4.93 -3.55 14.84
C ASP A 23 5.95 -3.58 13.72
N VAL A 24 5.52 -3.79 12.48
CA VAL A 24 6.37 -3.73 11.29
C VAL A 24 6.92 -2.32 11.06
N VAL A 25 6.09 -1.26 11.24
CA VAL A 25 6.57 0.13 11.15
C VAL A 25 7.73 0.37 12.09
N VAL A 26 7.59 -0.03 13.35
CA VAL A 26 8.62 0.12 14.39
C VAL A 26 9.86 -0.72 14.05
N ALA A 27 9.68 -1.97 13.64
CA ALA A 27 10.77 -2.89 13.32
C ALA A 27 11.62 -2.40 12.13
N VAL A 28 10.98 -1.93 11.05
CA VAL A 28 11.67 -1.37 9.87
C VAL A 28 12.44 -0.12 10.23
N SER A 29 11.82 0.82 10.96
CA SER A 29 12.48 2.07 11.33
C SER A 29 13.68 1.84 12.24
N LYS A 30 13.58 0.92 13.20
CA LYS A 30 14.70 0.51 14.07
C LYS A 30 15.82 -0.21 13.32
N ALA A 31 15.49 -0.88 12.21
CA ALA A 31 16.49 -1.55 11.37
C ALA A 31 17.15 -0.59 10.35
N GLY A 32 16.92 0.72 10.45
CA GLY A 32 17.54 1.75 9.60
C GLY A 32 16.76 2.14 8.35
N GLY A 33 15.61 1.54 8.10
CA GLY A 33 14.66 1.93 7.04
C GLY A 33 13.68 3.01 7.50
N PHE A 34 12.54 3.11 6.80
CA PHE A 34 11.45 4.03 7.08
C PHE A 34 10.10 3.31 7.00
N GLY A 35 9.51 3.01 8.15
CA GLY A 35 8.19 2.40 8.22
C GLY A 35 7.08 3.42 7.93
N VAL A 36 6.05 3.01 7.17
CA VAL A 36 4.89 3.84 6.83
C VAL A 36 3.61 3.07 7.15
N LEU A 37 2.82 3.60 8.09
CA LEU A 37 1.55 2.99 8.48
C LEU A 37 0.43 3.37 7.50
N GLY A 38 -0.21 2.39 6.89
CA GLY A 38 -1.41 2.60 6.10
C GLY A 38 -2.63 2.83 6.98
N ALA A 39 -3.18 4.05 6.97
CA ALA A 39 -4.24 4.47 7.88
C ALA A 39 -5.66 4.21 7.37
N VAL A 40 -5.83 3.75 6.13
CA VAL A 40 -7.15 3.62 5.47
C VAL A 40 -8.15 2.75 6.24
N GLY A 41 -7.66 1.76 6.99
CA GLY A 41 -8.49 0.83 7.79
C GLY A 41 -8.86 1.31 9.19
N PHE A 42 -8.32 2.44 9.66
CA PHE A 42 -8.50 2.92 11.02
C PHE A 42 -9.52 4.06 11.13
N SER A 43 -10.35 4.03 12.16
CA SER A 43 -11.05 5.24 12.58
C SER A 43 -10.05 6.26 13.13
N PRO A 44 -10.41 7.56 13.24
CA PRO A 44 -9.54 8.55 13.87
C PRO A 44 -9.06 8.13 15.27
N GLU A 45 -9.95 7.60 16.11
CA GLU A 45 -9.63 7.14 17.47
C GLU A 45 -8.69 5.93 17.44
N GLN A 46 -8.92 4.99 16.51
CA GLN A 46 -8.04 3.83 16.36
C GLN A 46 -6.66 4.26 15.85
N LEU A 47 -6.60 5.20 14.90
CA LEU A 47 -5.33 5.72 14.41
C LEU A 47 -4.52 6.37 15.54
N GLU A 48 -5.15 7.14 16.43
CA GLU A 48 -4.48 7.72 17.60
C GLU A 48 -3.87 6.65 18.51
N ILE A 49 -4.57 5.54 18.72
CA ILE A 49 -4.05 4.39 19.50
C ILE A 49 -2.81 3.78 18.84
N GLU A 50 -2.87 3.57 17.52
CA GLU A 50 -1.75 3.00 16.76
C GLU A 50 -0.53 3.92 16.77
N LEU A 51 -0.71 5.22 16.55
CA LEU A 51 0.39 6.19 16.52
C LEU A 51 1.01 6.41 17.90
N ASN A 52 0.21 6.47 18.97
CA ASN A 52 0.73 6.52 20.34
C ASN A 52 1.62 5.30 20.63
N TRP A 53 1.17 4.11 20.25
CA TRP A 53 1.94 2.89 20.45
C TRP A 53 3.26 2.93 19.64
N ILE A 54 3.24 3.40 18.38
CA ILE A 54 4.46 3.57 17.58
C ILE A 54 5.41 4.54 18.27
N ASP A 55 4.94 5.71 18.72
CA ASP A 55 5.78 6.72 19.40
C ASP A 55 6.44 6.17 20.67
N GLU A 56 5.74 5.33 21.43
CA GLU A 56 6.28 4.68 22.62
C GLU A 56 7.38 3.65 22.31
N HIS A 57 7.30 2.98 21.16
CA HIS A 57 8.15 1.82 20.84
C HIS A 57 9.26 2.12 19.83
N ILE A 58 9.15 3.19 19.04
CA ILE A 58 10.07 3.46 17.91
C ILE A 58 11.44 4.04 18.36
N GLY A 59 11.59 4.50 19.60
CA GLY A 59 12.80 5.19 20.07
C GLY A 59 12.97 6.55 19.38
N ASP A 60 14.18 6.85 18.93
CA ASP A 60 14.51 8.14 18.26
C ASP A 60 14.29 8.10 16.73
N HIS A 61 13.78 6.99 16.19
CA HIS A 61 13.55 6.84 14.75
C HIS A 61 12.29 7.59 14.30
N ARG A 62 12.20 7.78 12.97
CA ARG A 62 11.10 8.46 12.30
C ARG A 62 10.24 7.45 11.56
N TYR A 63 9.01 7.85 11.26
CA TYR A 63 8.07 7.05 10.48
C TYR A 63 7.13 7.94 9.64
N GLY A 64 6.37 7.31 8.77
CA GLY A 64 5.33 7.96 7.98
C GLY A 64 3.95 7.36 8.19
N VAL A 65 2.94 8.06 7.70
CA VAL A 65 1.55 7.58 7.65
C VAL A 65 1.03 7.74 6.22
N ASP A 66 0.39 6.71 5.68
CA ASP A 66 -0.31 6.79 4.39
C ASP A 66 -1.80 7.01 4.67
N ILE A 67 -2.31 8.16 4.24
CA ILE A 67 -3.69 8.59 4.40
C ILE A 67 -4.29 8.80 3.02
N VAL A 68 -5.47 8.23 2.77
CA VAL A 68 -6.18 8.49 1.53
C VAL A 68 -6.85 9.86 1.60
N ILE A 69 -6.22 10.85 0.96
CA ILE A 69 -6.73 12.22 0.87
C ILE A 69 -7.38 12.38 -0.51
N PRO A 70 -8.71 12.32 -0.62
CA PRO A 70 -9.39 12.35 -1.90
C PRO A 70 -9.35 13.75 -2.51
N ASN A 71 -9.16 13.84 -3.83
CA ASN A 71 -9.64 14.97 -4.60
C ASN A 71 -11.17 14.90 -4.67
N LYS A 72 -11.84 16.05 -4.65
CA LYS A 72 -13.30 16.17 -4.64
C LYS A 72 -13.97 15.08 -5.48
N TYR A 73 -14.85 14.30 -4.85
CA TYR A 73 -15.75 13.42 -5.57
C TYR A 73 -16.81 14.26 -6.28
N GLU A 74 -16.83 14.24 -7.61
CA GLU A 74 -17.93 14.83 -8.36
C GLU A 74 -19.24 14.14 -7.95
N GLY A 75 -20.17 14.90 -7.34
CA GLY A 75 -21.52 14.44 -6.99
C GLY A 75 -21.77 14.10 -5.52
N MET A 76 -20.84 14.34 -4.61
CA MET A 76 -21.06 14.22 -3.16
C MET A 76 -21.07 15.62 -2.50
N ASP A 77 -22.13 15.92 -1.74
CA ASP A 77 -22.18 17.12 -0.93
C ASP A 77 -21.14 17.01 0.21
N ALA A 78 -20.30 18.02 0.34
CA ALA A 78 -19.25 18.10 1.37
C ALA A 78 -19.79 18.05 2.82
N ASP A 79 -21.09 18.33 2.99
CA ASP A 79 -21.76 18.40 4.29
C ASP A 79 -22.45 17.09 4.73
N MET A 80 -22.35 15.99 3.93
CA MET A 80 -23.01 14.74 4.25
C MET A 80 -22.25 13.98 5.35
N SER A 81 -22.96 13.53 6.38
CA SER A 81 -22.36 12.68 7.42
C SER A 81 -21.86 11.36 6.82
N THR A 82 -20.81 10.75 7.43
CA THR A 82 -20.30 9.44 7.03
C THR A 82 -21.39 8.38 7.08
N GLU A 83 -22.34 8.51 8.01
CA GLU A 83 -23.45 7.57 8.22
C GLU A 83 -24.48 7.67 7.08
N ASP A 84 -24.86 8.89 6.70
CA ASP A 84 -25.79 9.15 5.59
C ASP A 84 -25.17 8.74 4.25
N LEU A 85 -23.88 9.03 4.04
CA LEU A 85 -23.15 8.61 2.86
C LEU A 85 -23.08 7.08 2.76
N THR A 86 -22.76 6.40 3.85
CA THR A 86 -22.73 4.92 3.89
C THR A 86 -24.09 4.33 3.54
N LYS A 87 -25.17 4.87 4.10
CA LYS A 87 -26.53 4.43 3.82
C LYS A 87 -26.91 4.68 2.35
N MET A 88 -26.62 5.85 1.83
CA MET A 88 -26.85 6.17 0.41
C MET A 88 -26.13 5.20 -0.52
N LEU A 89 -24.86 4.89 -0.24
CA LEU A 89 -24.09 3.95 -1.05
C LEU A 89 -24.61 2.51 -0.91
N GLN A 90 -25.05 2.10 0.28
CA GLN A 90 -25.69 0.79 0.48
C GLN A 90 -26.96 0.66 -0.35
N ASP A 91 -27.81 1.71 -0.40
CA ASP A 91 -29.04 1.72 -1.18
C ASP A 91 -28.77 1.69 -2.70
N MET A 92 -27.59 2.14 -3.15
CA MET A 92 -27.19 2.10 -4.57
C MET A 92 -26.65 0.72 -5.00
N VAL A 93 -26.30 -0.19 -4.07
CA VAL A 93 -25.76 -1.50 -4.41
C VAL A 93 -26.89 -2.43 -4.90
N PRO A 94 -26.78 -2.99 -6.14
CA PRO A 94 -27.80 -3.90 -6.63
C PRO A 94 -27.83 -5.20 -5.80
N GLN A 95 -29.04 -5.65 -5.45
CA GLN A 95 -29.23 -6.85 -4.63
C GLN A 95 -28.63 -8.13 -5.24
N GLN A 96 -28.54 -8.20 -6.57
CA GLN A 96 -27.92 -9.32 -7.27
C GLN A 96 -26.42 -9.45 -6.95
N HIS A 97 -25.68 -8.34 -6.75
CA HIS A 97 -24.27 -8.36 -6.39
C HIS A 97 -24.07 -8.85 -4.96
N LEU A 98 -24.89 -8.37 -4.01
CA LEU A 98 -24.88 -8.85 -2.63
C LEU A 98 -25.24 -10.33 -2.51
N ALA A 99 -26.27 -10.77 -3.27
CA ALA A 99 -26.68 -12.17 -3.33
C ALA A 99 -25.56 -13.06 -3.90
N PHE A 100 -24.88 -12.59 -4.94
CA PHE A 100 -23.75 -13.31 -5.55
C PHE A 100 -22.59 -13.43 -4.59
N ALA A 101 -22.18 -12.35 -3.92
CA ALA A 101 -21.10 -12.36 -2.93
C ALA A 101 -21.41 -13.33 -1.76
N ARG A 102 -22.65 -13.28 -1.22
CA ARG A 102 -23.09 -14.19 -0.16
C ARG A 102 -23.09 -15.65 -0.61
N LYS A 103 -23.60 -15.91 -1.82
CA LYS A 103 -23.58 -17.26 -2.38
C LYS A 103 -22.17 -17.81 -2.46
N LEU A 104 -21.23 -17.01 -2.96
CA LEU A 104 -19.83 -17.42 -3.09
C LEU A 104 -19.20 -17.78 -1.74
N LEU A 105 -19.42 -16.96 -0.70
CA LEU A 105 -18.94 -17.28 0.65
C LEU A 105 -19.59 -18.56 1.19
N ASN A 106 -20.91 -18.73 1.00
CA ASN A 106 -21.62 -19.93 1.47
C ASN A 106 -21.16 -21.21 0.76
N ASP A 107 -20.91 -21.14 -0.57
CA ASP A 107 -20.42 -22.27 -1.36
C ASP A 107 -19.05 -22.76 -0.86
N HIS A 108 -18.24 -21.87 -0.28
CA HIS A 108 -16.95 -22.19 0.34
C HIS A 108 -17.03 -22.45 1.85
N GLY A 109 -18.23 -22.49 2.41
CA GLY A 109 -18.43 -22.75 3.85
C GLY A 109 -17.90 -21.65 4.78
N VAL A 110 -17.71 -20.43 4.24
CA VAL A 110 -17.23 -19.30 5.03
C VAL A 110 -18.38 -18.73 5.85
N PRO A 111 -18.24 -18.68 7.20
CA PRO A 111 -19.29 -18.11 8.04
C PRO A 111 -19.53 -16.63 7.69
N THR A 112 -20.80 -16.26 7.53
CA THR A 112 -21.15 -14.84 7.40
C THR A 112 -21.10 -14.20 8.78
N PRO A 113 -20.30 -13.16 9.01
CA PRO A 113 -20.30 -12.46 10.29
C PRO A 113 -21.70 -11.94 10.62
N GLU A 114 -22.25 -12.33 11.78
CA GLU A 114 -23.50 -11.78 12.30
C GLU A 114 -23.21 -10.54 13.15
N GLY A 115 -23.94 -9.46 12.95
CA GLY A 115 -23.89 -8.25 13.77
C GLY A 115 -23.61 -6.97 13.03
N GLU A 116 -23.62 -5.85 13.74
CA GLU A 116 -23.44 -4.48 13.21
C GLU A 116 -22.05 -4.20 12.61
N ASP A 117 -21.05 -5.05 12.88
CA ASP A 117 -19.70 -4.97 12.28
C ASP A 117 -19.68 -5.23 10.77
N ASN A 118 -20.79 -5.61 10.16
CA ASN A 118 -20.97 -5.62 8.70
C ASN A 118 -21.15 -4.23 8.09
N SER A 119 -21.21 -3.18 8.88
CA SER A 119 -21.10 -1.82 8.38
C SER A 119 -19.66 -1.62 7.90
N LEU A 120 -19.46 -1.78 6.62
CA LEU A 120 -18.30 -1.27 5.91
C LEU A 120 -18.25 0.23 6.15
N LYS A 121 -17.59 0.61 7.23
CA LYS A 121 -17.26 2.00 7.45
C LYS A 121 -16.44 2.41 6.23
N LEU A 122 -16.87 3.42 5.50
CA LEU A 122 -16.11 4.08 4.43
C LEU A 122 -14.92 4.79 5.09
N LEU A 123 -14.02 3.97 5.63
CA LEU A 123 -12.85 4.45 6.31
C LEU A 123 -11.90 5.08 5.26
N GLY A 124 -11.54 6.32 5.46
CA GLY A 124 -10.48 6.97 4.71
C GLY A 124 -10.76 7.37 3.26
N TRP A 125 -12.03 7.36 2.79
CA TRP A 125 -12.34 7.66 1.38
C TRP A 125 -12.95 9.04 1.13
N THR A 126 -13.22 9.80 2.18
CA THR A 126 -13.86 11.12 2.11
C THR A 126 -12.96 12.18 2.75
N GLU A 127 -13.15 13.44 2.36
CA GLU A 127 -12.49 14.58 3.03
C GLU A 127 -12.81 14.61 4.52
N ALA A 128 -14.05 14.29 4.89
CA ALA A 128 -14.51 14.22 6.28
C ALA A 128 -13.79 13.15 7.12
N THR A 129 -13.25 12.10 6.51
CA THR A 129 -12.46 11.08 7.22
C THR A 129 -10.95 11.35 7.13
N ALA A 130 -10.47 11.89 6.01
CA ALA A 130 -9.05 12.17 5.79
C ALA A 130 -8.55 13.31 6.68
N THR A 131 -9.30 14.41 6.78
CA THR A 131 -8.88 15.58 7.57
C THR A 131 -8.64 15.22 9.05
N PRO A 132 -9.55 14.54 9.78
CA PRO A 132 -9.25 14.10 11.15
C PRO A 132 -8.03 13.19 11.26
N GLN A 133 -7.80 12.29 10.30
CA GLN A 133 -6.61 11.43 10.31
C GLN A 133 -5.32 12.24 10.11
N VAL A 134 -5.31 13.24 9.22
CA VAL A 134 -4.17 14.14 9.03
C VAL A 134 -3.90 14.94 10.33
N GLU A 135 -4.93 15.53 10.94
CA GLU A 135 -4.79 16.27 12.20
C GLU A 135 -4.23 15.42 13.34
N ILE A 136 -4.66 14.14 13.41
CA ILE A 136 -4.11 13.20 14.38
C ILE A 136 -2.64 12.94 14.07
N ALA A 137 -2.30 12.58 12.83
CA ALA A 137 -0.94 12.28 12.44
C ALA A 137 0.03 13.45 12.69
N LEU A 138 -0.40 14.69 12.45
CA LEU A 138 0.42 15.89 12.67
C LEU A 138 0.76 16.15 14.14
N ARG A 139 -0.01 15.64 15.10
CA ARG A 139 0.29 15.74 16.54
C ARG A 139 1.46 14.87 17.00
N HIS A 140 1.85 13.88 16.19
CA HIS A 140 2.90 12.93 16.54
C HIS A 140 4.28 13.43 16.08
N PRO A 141 5.21 13.76 17.02
CA PRO A 141 6.45 14.47 16.68
C PRO A 141 7.43 13.62 15.86
N LYS A 142 7.34 12.28 15.91
CA LYS A 142 8.22 11.36 15.17
C LYS A 142 7.67 11.01 13.78
N MET A 143 6.40 11.30 13.52
CA MET A 143 5.82 11.21 12.19
C MET A 143 6.31 12.39 11.34
N THR A 144 7.01 12.11 10.23
CA THR A 144 7.66 13.13 9.40
C THR A 144 7.20 13.13 7.94
N LEU A 145 6.42 12.15 7.52
CA LEU A 145 5.94 11.99 6.15
C LEU A 145 4.47 11.56 6.14
N ILE A 146 3.64 12.28 5.41
CA ILE A 146 2.30 11.83 5.03
C ILE A 146 2.32 11.42 3.56
N ALA A 147 1.98 10.15 3.29
CA ALA A 147 1.83 9.63 1.93
C ALA A 147 0.36 9.60 1.53
N ASN A 148 0.07 9.72 0.23
CA ASN A 148 -1.25 9.57 -0.33
C ASN A 148 -1.27 8.55 -1.47
N ALA A 149 -2.05 7.48 -1.31
CA ALA A 149 -2.14 6.40 -2.28
C ALA A 149 -3.08 6.69 -3.46
N LEU A 150 -4.01 7.63 -3.37
CA LEU A 150 -5.07 7.85 -4.35
C LEU A 150 -5.14 9.29 -4.87
N GLY A 151 -4.37 9.57 -5.93
CA GLY A 151 -4.41 10.85 -6.62
C GLY A 151 -3.49 11.90 -6.01
N THR A 152 -3.61 13.14 -6.49
CA THR A 152 -2.83 14.27 -5.97
C THR A 152 -3.57 14.86 -4.77
N PRO A 153 -2.95 15.02 -3.60
CA PRO A 153 -3.58 15.71 -2.49
C PRO A 153 -3.98 17.14 -2.88
N PRO A 154 -5.06 17.70 -2.30
CA PRO A 154 -5.41 19.10 -2.50
C PRO A 154 -4.27 20.04 -2.10
N PRO A 155 -4.01 21.14 -2.85
CA PRO A 155 -2.89 22.03 -2.56
C PRO A 155 -2.95 22.66 -1.15
N ASP A 156 -4.11 23.00 -0.66
CA ASP A 156 -4.34 23.53 0.69
C ASP A 156 -3.98 22.52 1.78
N MET A 157 -4.25 21.23 1.55
CA MET A 157 -3.82 20.17 2.46
C MET A 157 -2.29 19.99 2.44
N ILE A 158 -1.66 20.09 1.27
CA ILE A 158 -0.18 20.05 1.16
C ILE A 158 0.43 21.24 1.92
N GLU A 159 -0.08 22.45 1.73
CA GLU A 159 0.36 23.64 2.44
C GLU A 159 0.19 23.50 3.96
N HIS A 160 -0.92 22.93 4.41
CA HIS A 160 -1.18 22.65 5.82
C HIS A 160 -0.16 21.69 6.42
N ILE A 161 0.12 20.58 5.75
CA ILE A 161 1.11 19.58 6.19
C ILE A 161 2.52 20.19 6.23
N HIS A 162 2.88 21.01 5.24
CA HIS A 162 4.16 21.73 5.20
C HIS A 162 4.28 22.75 6.34
N ALA A 163 3.20 23.46 6.69
CA ALA A 163 3.21 24.42 7.80
C ALA A 163 3.55 23.77 9.14
N GLU A 164 3.22 22.48 9.32
CA GLU A 164 3.58 21.68 10.47
C GLU A 164 4.97 21.02 10.35
N GLY A 165 5.75 21.37 9.31
CA GLY A 165 7.12 20.89 9.10
C GLY A 165 7.19 19.42 8.69
N ARG A 166 6.14 18.89 8.07
CA ARG A 166 6.08 17.51 7.57
C ARG A 166 6.19 17.49 6.04
N LYS A 167 6.62 16.33 5.50
CA LYS A 167 6.71 16.11 4.05
C LYS A 167 5.48 15.39 3.52
N VAL A 168 5.21 15.59 2.23
CA VAL A 168 4.12 14.93 1.51
C VAL A 168 4.70 14.02 0.43
N ALA A 169 4.24 12.77 0.39
CA ALA A 169 4.51 11.84 -0.71
C ALA A 169 3.21 11.47 -1.42
N ALA A 170 3.30 11.11 -2.72
CA ALA A 170 2.13 10.63 -3.45
C ALA A 170 2.50 9.52 -4.45
N LEU A 171 1.62 8.50 -4.56
CA LEU A 171 1.79 7.38 -5.46
C LEU A 171 1.31 7.73 -6.87
N CYS A 172 2.07 7.30 -7.88
CA CYS A 172 1.69 7.41 -9.28
C CYS A 172 1.98 6.13 -10.06
N GLY A 173 1.20 5.88 -11.11
CA GLY A 173 1.41 4.80 -12.08
C GLY A 173 1.76 5.31 -13.48
N SER A 174 2.00 6.63 -13.64
CA SER A 174 2.37 7.24 -14.92
C SER A 174 3.14 8.55 -14.74
N PRO A 175 3.97 8.97 -15.73
CA PRO A 175 4.65 10.27 -15.72
C PRO A 175 3.66 11.45 -15.63
N TYR A 176 2.49 11.34 -16.24
CA TYR A 176 1.46 12.37 -16.19
C TYR A 176 0.95 12.61 -14.75
N GLN A 177 0.71 11.53 -13.99
CA GLN A 177 0.32 11.64 -12.59
C GLN A 177 1.48 12.22 -11.74
N ALA A 178 2.70 11.76 -11.99
CA ALA A 178 3.89 12.28 -11.32
C ALA A 178 4.05 13.80 -11.51
N ARG A 179 3.86 14.30 -12.73
CA ARG A 179 3.89 15.74 -13.02
C ARG A 179 2.85 16.51 -12.23
N LYS A 180 1.61 16.01 -12.16
CA LYS A 180 0.55 16.63 -11.34
C LYS A 180 0.92 16.70 -9.86
N HIS A 181 1.57 15.65 -9.32
CA HIS A 181 2.03 15.65 -7.94
C HIS A 181 3.11 16.71 -7.71
N ALA A 182 4.11 16.76 -8.60
CA ALA A 182 5.19 17.74 -8.51
C ALA A 182 4.67 19.19 -8.64
N ASP A 183 3.75 19.44 -9.57
CA ASP A 183 3.16 20.77 -9.78
C ASP A 183 2.28 21.22 -8.59
N ALA A 184 1.72 20.27 -7.84
CA ALA A 184 0.96 20.55 -6.62
C ALA A 184 1.83 20.77 -5.37
N GLY A 185 3.15 20.54 -5.44
CA GLY A 185 4.08 20.74 -4.32
C GLY A 185 4.37 19.49 -3.49
N VAL A 186 4.08 18.28 -4.01
CA VAL A 186 4.47 17.02 -3.36
C VAL A 186 5.98 16.90 -3.31
N ASP A 187 6.55 16.57 -2.15
CA ASP A 187 8.00 16.49 -1.91
C ASP A 187 8.63 15.22 -2.48
N ILE A 188 7.90 14.10 -2.46
CA ILE A 188 8.40 12.78 -2.86
C ILE A 188 7.35 12.08 -3.71
N VAL A 189 7.73 11.59 -4.88
CA VAL A 189 6.82 10.82 -5.73
C VAL A 189 7.16 9.34 -5.69
N ILE A 190 6.16 8.50 -5.46
CA ILE A 190 6.29 7.06 -5.38
C ILE A 190 5.81 6.46 -6.69
N ALA A 191 6.75 6.04 -7.55
CA ALA A 191 6.45 5.49 -8.87
C ALA A 191 6.18 3.98 -8.76
N GLN A 192 4.90 3.59 -8.77
CA GLN A 192 4.48 2.20 -8.59
C GLN A 192 4.19 1.52 -9.92
N GLY A 193 5.02 0.55 -10.27
CA GLY A 193 4.82 -0.29 -11.47
C GLY A 193 3.71 -1.32 -11.33
N GLY A 194 3.29 -1.87 -12.47
CA GLY A 194 2.17 -2.80 -12.60
C GLY A 194 2.37 -4.14 -11.90
N GLU A 195 3.57 -4.48 -11.47
CA GLU A 195 3.91 -5.66 -10.68
C GLU A 195 3.57 -5.50 -9.19
N GLY A 196 3.31 -4.28 -8.74
CA GLY A 196 2.98 -3.98 -7.35
C GLY A 196 1.68 -4.63 -6.88
N GLY A 197 1.62 -4.96 -5.59
CA GLY A 197 0.38 -5.40 -4.92
C GLY A 197 -0.56 -4.22 -4.68
N GLY A 198 -1.83 -4.51 -4.48
CA GLY A 198 -2.84 -3.47 -4.28
C GLY A 198 -3.19 -2.73 -5.58
N HIS A 199 -3.70 -1.51 -5.47
CA HIS A 199 -4.04 -0.69 -6.63
C HIS A 199 -2.78 -0.29 -7.38
N CYS A 200 -2.67 -0.69 -8.64
CA CYS A 200 -1.50 -0.41 -9.47
C CYS A 200 -1.89 -0.09 -10.92
N GLY A 201 -0.98 0.62 -11.61
CA GLY A 201 -1.09 0.91 -13.03
C GLY A 201 -0.79 -0.31 -13.92
N GLU A 202 -0.48 -0.04 -15.19
CA GLU A 202 -0.18 -1.09 -16.19
C GLU A 202 1.27 -1.11 -16.63
N VAL A 203 1.96 0.02 -16.45
CA VAL A 203 3.35 0.15 -16.87
C VAL A 203 4.26 -0.61 -15.90
N GLY A 204 5.11 -1.46 -16.42
CA GLY A 204 6.09 -2.20 -15.63
C GLY A 204 7.12 -1.28 -14.96
N SER A 205 7.59 -1.69 -13.78
CA SER A 205 8.44 -0.89 -12.90
C SER A 205 9.69 -0.36 -13.58
N VAL A 206 10.47 -1.21 -14.23
CA VAL A 206 11.73 -0.83 -14.90
C VAL A 206 11.53 0.17 -16.06
N VAL A 207 10.33 0.21 -16.63
CA VAL A 207 9.94 1.16 -17.68
C VAL A 207 9.42 2.47 -17.05
N LEU A 208 8.63 2.37 -15.99
CA LEU A 208 8.01 3.51 -15.34
C LEU A 208 9.03 4.42 -14.62
N TRP A 209 9.92 3.83 -13.82
CA TRP A 209 10.81 4.58 -12.94
C TRP A 209 11.64 5.63 -13.67
N PRO A 210 12.42 5.32 -14.73
CA PRO A 210 13.24 6.32 -15.42
C PRO A 210 12.40 7.37 -16.14
N GLN A 211 11.18 7.03 -16.58
CA GLN A 211 10.28 8.02 -17.18
C GLN A 211 9.80 9.04 -16.13
N VAL A 212 9.43 8.57 -14.94
CA VAL A 212 9.00 9.45 -13.84
C VAL A 212 10.16 10.31 -13.35
N VAL A 213 11.33 9.71 -13.11
CA VAL A 213 12.55 10.45 -12.72
C VAL A 213 12.85 11.59 -13.69
N LYS A 214 12.84 11.30 -14.99
CA LYS A 214 13.08 12.30 -16.03
C LYS A 214 12.03 13.40 -16.06
N GLU A 215 10.75 13.02 -15.86
CA GLU A 215 9.62 13.92 -15.97
C GLU A 215 9.60 14.98 -14.87
N ILE A 216 9.96 14.60 -13.63
CA ILE A 216 9.76 15.48 -12.46
C ILE A 216 11.06 15.94 -11.79
N ALA A 217 12.21 15.68 -12.38
CA ALA A 217 13.46 16.18 -11.82
C ALA A 217 13.36 17.69 -11.49
N PRO A 218 13.81 18.14 -10.31
CA PRO A 218 14.64 17.46 -9.32
C PRO A 218 13.87 16.75 -8.18
N VAL A 219 12.53 16.60 -8.27
CA VAL A 219 11.72 15.96 -7.21
C VAL A 219 12.16 14.50 -7.02
N PRO A 220 12.48 14.05 -5.78
CA PRO A 220 12.88 12.68 -5.49
C PRO A 220 11.80 11.65 -5.86
N VAL A 221 12.24 10.52 -6.41
CA VAL A 221 11.37 9.40 -6.78
C VAL A 221 11.73 8.17 -5.95
N LEU A 222 10.74 7.54 -5.33
CA LEU A 222 10.84 6.20 -4.76
C LEU A 222 10.35 5.17 -5.77
N ALA A 223 11.16 4.14 -5.98
CA ALA A 223 10.80 3.00 -6.81
C ALA A 223 9.83 2.08 -6.06
N ALA A 224 8.66 1.81 -6.63
CA ALA A 224 7.68 0.90 -6.07
C ALA A 224 7.20 -0.11 -7.12
N GLY A 225 6.73 -1.28 -6.65
CA GLY A 225 6.26 -2.37 -7.50
C GLY A 225 7.36 -3.41 -7.76
N GLY A 226 7.15 -4.62 -7.28
CA GLY A 226 8.04 -5.76 -7.52
C GLY A 226 9.37 -5.75 -6.75
N ILE A 227 9.58 -4.87 -5.79
CA ILE A 227 10.80 -4.83 -4.96
C ILE A 227 10.73 -5.91 -3.87
N GLY A 228 11.69 -6.83 -3.90
CA GLY A 228 11.85 -7.94 -2.94
C GLY A 228 13.31 -8.31 -2.68
N SER A 229 14.28 -7.55 -3.23
CA SER A 229 15.70 -7.78 -3.02
C SER A 229 16.54 -6.51 -3.07
N GLY A 230 17.71 -6.56 -2.47
CA GLY A 230 18.69 -5.47 -2.54
C GLY A 230 19.23 -5.22 -3.94
N ALA A 231 19.35 -6.25 -4.77
CA ALA A 231 19.74 -6.11 -6.18
C ALA A 231 18.72 -5.27 -6.97
N GLN A 232 17.41 -5.43 -6.69
CA GLN A 232 16.38 -4.60 -7.31
C GLN A 232 16.45 -3.14 -6.83
N ILE A 233 16.85 -2.92 -5.57
CA ILE A 233 17.11 -1.55 -5.07
C ILE A 233 18.31 -0.94 -5.80
N ALA A 234 19.41 -1.68 -6.00
CA ALA A 234 20.55 -1.20 -6.77
C ALA A 234 20.15 -0.81 -8.20
N ALA A 235 19.34 -1.62 -8.87
CA ALA A 235 18.80 -1.29 -10.19
C ALA A 235 17.93 -0.02 -10.18
N ALA A 236 17.06 0.14 -9.17
CA ALA A 236 16.23 1.33 -9.03
C ALA A 236 17.05 2.61 -8.83
N LEU A 237 18.10 2.57 -8.00
CA LEU A 237 19.01 3.69 -7.81
C LEU A 237 19.80 4.01 -9.09
N ALA A 238 20.23 3.00 -9.85
CA ALA A 238 20.88 3.16 -11.15
C ALA A 238 19.96 3.82 -12.19
N LEU A 239 18.64 3.63 -12.09
CA LEU A 239 17.62 4.27 -12.92
C LEU A 239 17.25 5.69 -12.45
N GLY A 240 17.90 6.20 -11.39
CA GLY A 240 17.76 7.55 -10.88
C GLY A 240 16.77 7.73 -9.73
N CYS A 241 16.17 6.66 -9.23
CA CYS A 241 15.36 6.72 -8.01
C CYS A 241 16.24 7.01 -6.78
N GLN A 242 15.65 7.57 -5.73
CA GLN A 242 16.38 7.89 -4.49
C GLN A 242 16.05 6.92 -3.33
N GLY A 243 15.27 5.89 -3.58
CA GLY A 243 14.94 4.86 -2.61
C GLY A 243 13.94 3.87 -3.18
N ALA A 244 13.59 2.88 -2.37
CA ALA A 244 12.62 1.83 -2.70
C ALA A 244 11.44 1.86 -1.72
N TRP A 245 10.23 1.78 -2.27
CA TRP A 245 8.98 1.64 -1.53
C TRP A 245 8.42 0.24 -1.75
N SER A 246 8.31 -0.54 -0.72
CA SER A 246 7.87 -1.93 -0.78
C SER A 246 6.74 -2.23 0.20
N GLY A 247 5.78 -3.05 -0.22
CA GLY A 247 4.67 -3.50 0.62
C GLY A 247 4.67 -5.02 0.83
N SER A 248 4.69 -5.78 -0.26
CA SER A 248 4.47 -7.24 -0.24
C SER A 248 5.46 -8.01 0.65
N GLN A 249 6.73 -7.57 0.72
CA GLN A 249 7.73 -8.22 1.57
C GLN A 249 7.33 -8.23 3.06
N TRP A 250 6.68 -7.17 3.50
CA TRP A 250 6.34 -6.98 4.92
C TRP A 250 5.14 -7.83 5.37
N LEU A 251 4.47 -8.50 4.45
CA LEU A 251 3.50 -9.55 4.75
C LEU A 251 4.18 -10.82 5.29
N MET A 252 5.49 -10.98 5.00
CA MET A 252 6.29 -12.18 5.26
C MET A 252 7.34 -11.97 6.36
N VAL A 253 7.03 -11.10 7.32
CA VAL A 253 7.88 -10.90 8.50
C VAL A 253 7.19 -11.38 9.78
N GLU A 254 8.00 -11.76 10.78
CA GLU A 254 7.49 -12.25 12.08
C GLU A 254 6.64 -11.21 12.81
N GLU A 255 6.93 -9.93 12.58
CA GLU A 255 6.24 -8.80 13.20
C GLU A 255 4.90 -8.47 12.54
N SER A 256 4.55 -9.11 11.40
CA SER A 256 3.29 -8.85 10.70
C SER A 256 2.10 -9.50 11.41
N GLU A 257 0.91 -8.92 11.22
CA GLU A 257 -0.35 -9.46 11.77
C GLU A 257 -0.92 -10.62 10.93
N ASN A 258 -0.24 -11.00 9.83
CA ASN A 258 -0.71 -12.10 9.00
C ASN A 258 -0.66 -13.44 9.75
N THR A 259 -1.74 -14.19 9.63
CA THR A 259 -1.82 -15.52 10.23
C THR A 259 -0.88 -16.50 9.50
N PRO A 260 -0.46 -17.60 10.16
CA PRO A 260 0.34 -18.64 9.51
C PRO A 260 -0.28 -19.18 8.21
N VAL A 261 -1.61 -19.28 8.15
CA VAL A 261 -2.35 -19.73 6.96
C VAL A 261 -2.20 -18.73 5.80
N GLN A 262 -2.28 -17.43 6.08
CA GLN A 262 -2.05 -16.40 5.06
C GLN A 262 -0.60 -16.40 4.58
N GLN A 263 0.37 -16.51 5.49
CA GLN A 263 1.80 -16.59 5.14
C GLN A 263 2.10 -17.84 4.31
N ASP A 264 1.55 -18.98 4.68
CA ASP A 264 1.65 -20.22 3.91
C ASP A 264 1.07 -20.09 2.49
N THR A 265 -0.02 -19.34 2.34
CA THR A 265 -0.64 -19.05 1.04
C THR A 265 0.31 -18.25 0.16
N TYR A 266 1.01 -17.24 0.71
CA TYR A 266 2.00 -16.45 -0.02
C TYR A 266 3.24 -17.29 -0.38
N ILE A 267 3.75 -18.16 0.51
CA ILE A 267 4.91 -19.03 0.24
C ILE A 267 4.64 -20.02 -0.91
N LYS A 268 3.41 -20.50 -1.03
CA LYS A 268 3.02 -21.44 -2.08
C LYS A 268 2.79 -20.79 -3.43
N ALA A 269 2.60 -19.46 -3.46
CA ALA A 269 2.26 -18.73 -4.66
C ALA A 269 3.49 -18.36 -5.49
N GLY A 270 3.39 -18.51 -6.81
CA GLY A 270 4.37 -17.99 -7.77
C GLY A 270 3.98 -16.60 -8.31
N SER A 271 4.90 -15.96 -9.02
CA SER A 271 4.66 -14.63 -9.63
C SER A 271 3.48 -14.58 -10.60
N ARG A 272 3.11 -15.74 -11.21
CA ARG A 272 1.98 -15.86 -12.14
C ARG A 272 0.63 -16.06 -11.44
N ASP A 273 0.64 -16.35 -10.14
CA ASP A 273 -0.58 -16.60 -9.37
C ASP A 273 -1.22 -15.31 -8.87
N THR A 274 -0.74 -14.17 -9.34
CA THR A 274 -1.38 -12.89 -9.09
C THR A 274 -2.24 -12.43 -10.27
N VAL A 275 -3.34 -11.74 -9.97
CA VAL A 275 -4.25 -11.14 -10.97
C VAL A 275 -4.53 -9.69 -10.61
N ARG A 276 -4.73 -8.83 -11.62
CA ARG A 276 -5.29 -7.50 -11.42
C ARG A 276 -6.80 -7.58 -11.62
N SER A 277 -7.55 -7.58 -10.53
CA SER A 277 -8.99 -7.71 -10.55
C SER A 277 -9.68 -6.49 -9.96
N ARG A 278 -10.93 -6.23 -10.38
CA ARG A 278 -11.81 -5.21 -9.82
C ARG A 278 -12.75 -5.78 -8.76
N SER A 279 -12.70 -7.08 -8.54
CA SER A 279 -13.69 -7.85 -7.76
C SER A 279 -13.84 -7.44 -6.29
N PHE A 280 -12.80 -6.83 -5.68
CA PHE A 280 -12.86 -6.37 -4.30
C PHE A 280 -13.14 -4.87 -4.17
N THR A 281 -12.49 -4.03 -4.97
CA THR A 281 -12.52 -2.57 -4.73
C THR A 281 -13.22 -1.78 -5.83
N GLY A 282 -13.50 -2.43 -6.98
CA GLY A 282 -14.05 -1.75 -8.15
C GLY A 282 -13.00 -1.06 -9.03
N LYS A 283 -11.73 -0.98 -8.56
CA LYS A 283 -10.56 -0.53 -9.33
C LYS A 283 -9.59 -1.68 -9.53
N PRO A 284 -8.78 -1.68 -10.61
CA PRO A 284 -7.75 -2.70 -10.78
C PRO A 284 -6.81 -2.75 -9.56
N CYS A 285 -6.81 -3.91 -8.88
CA CYS A 285 -6.04 -4.18 -7.68
C CYS A 285 -5.33 -5.52 -7.86
N ARG A 286 -4.01 -5.57 -7.69
CA ARG A 286 -3.27 -6.83 -7.79
C ARG A 286 -3.31 -7.58 -6.47
N MET A 287 -3.71 -8.85 -6.57
CA MET A 287 -3.86 -9.77 -5.44
C MET A 287 -3.58 -11.20 -5.91
N LEU A 288 -3.55 -12.16 -5.00
CA LEU A 288 -3.54 -13.57 -5.38
C LEU A 288 -4.83 -13.91 -6.12
N ARG A 289 -4.68 -14.71 -7.18
CA ARG A 289 -5.80 -15.35 -7.88
C ARG A 289 -6.41 -16.41 -6.97
N ASN A 290 -7.73 -16.42 -6.86
CA ASN A 290 -8.49 -17.40 -6.09
C ASN A 290 -9.91 -17.51 -6.64
N ASP A 291 -10.74 -18.38 -6.04
CA ASP A 291 -12.10 -18.64 -6.51
C ASP A 291 -12.98 -17.39 -6.48
N TRP A 292 -12.74 -16.43 -5.55
CA TRP A 292 -13.42 -15.14 -5.58
C TRP A 292 -13.10 -14.35 -6.85
N THR A 293 -11.82 -14.18 -7.18
CA THR A 293 -11.42 -13.41 -8.36
C THR A 293 -11.88 -14.06 -9.65
N GLU A 294 -11.82 -15.40 -9.73
CA GLU A 294 -12.27 -16.15 -10.92
C GLU A 294 -13.79 -16.09 -11.10
N ALA A 295 -14.54 -16.20 -10.00
CA ALA A 295 -15.99 -16.09 -10.06
C ALA A 295 -16.46 -14.72 -10.57
N TRP A 296 -15.82 -13.63 -10.15
CA TRP A 296 -16.16 -12.27 -10.59
C TRP A 296 -15.68 -11.93 -12.03
N GLU A 297 -14.81 -12.73 -12.61
CA GLU A 297 -14.36 -12.58 -14.00
C GLU A 297 -15.13 -13.50 -14.97
N SER A 298 -16.03 -14.33 -14.46
CA SER A 298 -16.87 -15.20 -15.29
C SER A 298 -17.92 -14.40 -16.06
N PRO A 299 -18.16 -14.69 -17.34
CA PRO A 299 -19.15 -13.99 -18.17
C PRO A 299 -20.61 -14.17 -17.71
N ASP A 300 -20.87 -15.19 -16.89
CA ASP A 300 -22.21 -15.52 -16.39
C ASP A 300 -22.51 -14.88 -15.02
N THR A 301 -21.62 -14.02 -14.51
CA THR A 301 -21.74 -13.36 -13.21
C THR A 301 -21.87 -11.85 -13.36
N PRO A 302 -22.35 -11.12 -12.34
CA PRO A 302 -22.41 -9.68 -12.41
C PRO A 302 -21.04 -9.05 -12.61
N ASP A 303 -20.90 -8.06 -13.50
CA ASP A 303 -19.69 -7.27 -13.61
C ASP A 303 -19.39 -6.53 -12.31
N PRO A 304 -18.11 -6.47 -11.85
CA PRO A 304 -17.76 -5.69 -10.68
C PRO A 304 -18.18 -4.22 -10.82
N LEU A 305 -18.83 -3.70 -9.80
CA LEU A 305 -19.20 -2.29 -9.74
C LEU A 305 -17.96 -1.38 -9.69
N GLY A 306 -18.15 -0.10 -9.98
CA GLY A 306 -17.12 0.90 -9.73
C GLY A 306 -16.89 1.14 -8.25
N MET A 307 -15.70 1.66 -7.90
CA MET A 307 -15.41 2.13 -6.55
C MET A 307 -16.27 3.37 -6.23
N PRO A 308 -16.86 3.49 -5.02
CA PRO A 308 -16.70 2.62 -3.86
C PRO A 308 -17.71 1.47 -3.76
N LEU A 309 -18.68 1.36 -4.67
CA LEU A 309 -19.80 0.42 -4.56
C LEU A 309 -19.37 -1.05 -4.50
N GLN A 310 -18.34 -1.43 -5.27
CA GLN A 310 -17.84 -2.81 -5.22
C GLN A 310 -17.29 -3.16 -3.85
N TYR A 311 -16.64 -2.22 -3.17
CA TYR A 311 -16.15 -2.44 -1.81
C TYR A 311 -17.29 -2.69 -0.82
N MET A 312 -18.46 -2.04 -1.02
CA MET A 312 -19.67 -2.33 -0.23
C MET A 312 -20.18 -3.76 -0.44
N VAL A 313 -19.96 -4.35 -1.63
CA VAL A 313 -20.32 -5.74 -1.94
C VAL A 313 -19.33 -6.72 -1.31
N SER A 314 -18.04 -6.46 -1.46
CA SER A 314 -16.96 -7.38 -1.08
C SER A 314 -16.62 -7.38 0.40
N GLY A 315 -17.05 -6.38 1.16
CA GLY A 315 -16.64 -6.18 2.54
C GLY A 315 -16.97 -7.34 3.46
N MET A 316 -18.04 -8.10 3.16
CA MET A 316 -18.34 -9.35 3.87
C MET A 316 -17.18 -10.36 3.73
N ALA A 317 -16.62 -10.48 2.52
CA ALA A 317 -15.49 -11.38 2.25
C ALA A 317 -14.21 -10.89 2.92
N VAL A 318 -13.96 -9.57 2.90
CA VAL A 318 -12.82 -8.97 3.60
C VAL A 318 -12.91 -9.21 5.10
N ALA A 319 -14.07 -8.94 5.70
CA ALA A 319 -14.30 -9.20 7.13
C ALA A 319 -14.18 -10.69 7.49
N ALA A 320 -14.68 -11.58 6.64
CA ALA A 320 -14.56 -13.02 6.84
C ALA A 320 -13.11 -13.51 6.77
N THR A 321 -12.29 -12.93 5.88
CA THR A 321 -10.85 -13.22 5.78
C THR A 321 -10.13 -12.96 7.10
N HIS A 322 -10.42 -11.83 7.75
CA HIS A 322 -9.82 -11.49 9.05
C HIS A 322 -10.35 -12.34 10.20
N ARG A 323 -11.64 -12.65 10.19
CA ARG A 323 -12.30 -13.35 11.31
C ARG A 323 -12.17 -14.87 11.23
N TYR A 324 -12.12 -15.42 10.02
CA TYR A 324 -12.10 -16.85 9.75
C TYR A 324 -11.03 -17.21 8.71
N PRO A 325 -9.74 -16.92 8.99
CA PRO A 325 -8.67 -17.08 7.99
C PRO A 325 -8.54 -18.51 7.46
N ASP A 326 -8.74 -19.52 8.33
CA ASP A 326 -8.63 -20.92 7.93
C ASP A 326 -9.76 -21.41 7.00
N GLN A 327 -10.95 -20.79 7.09
CA GLN A 327 -12.11 -21.16 6.27
C GLN A 327 -12.24 -20.31 5.01
N SER A 328 -11.55 -19.17 4.92
CA SER A 328 -11.70 -18.22 3.81
C SER A 328 -10.56 -18.21 2.81
N VAL A 329 -9.63 -19.15 2.90
CA VAL A 329 -8.40 -19.20 2.06
C VAL A 329 -8.70 -19.01 0.58
N ASP A 330 -9.70 -19.75 0.06
CA ASP A 330 -10.03 -19.78 -1.37
C ASP A 330 -10.79 -18.52 -1.86
N VAL A 331 -11.23 -17.66 -0.95
CA VAL A 331 -11.99 -16.44 -1.26
C VAL A 331 -11.42 -15.20 -0.57
N ALA A 332 -10.24 -15.31 0.03
CA ALA A 332 -9.61 -14.25 0.81
C ALA A 332 -9.14 -13.07 -0.06
N PHE A 333 -9.21 -11.86 0.49
CA PHE A 333 -8.57 -10.69 -0.09
C PHE A 333 -7.11 -10.64 0.30
N ASN A 334 -6.23 -11.09 -0.59
CA ASN A 334 -4.79 -11.18 -0.39
C ASN A 334 -4.04 -10.25 -1.37
N PRO A 335 -4.01 -8.92 -1.16
CA PRO A 335 -3.30 -7.99 -2.02
C PRO A 335 -1.80 -8.18 -1.88
N VAL A 336 -1.16 -8.62 -2.98
CA VAL A 336 0.28 -8.87 -3.05
C VAL A 336 0.77 -8.68 -4.48
N GLY A 337 2.03 -8.23 -4.63
CA GLY A 337 2.69 -8.06 -5.93
C GLY A 337 3.26 -9.36 -6.49
N GLN A 338 3.70 -9.32 -7.75
CA GLN A 338 4.34 -10.47 -8.42
C GLN A 338 5.63 -10.94 -7.73
N VAL A 339 6.22 -10.11 -6.88
CA VAL A 339 7.35 -10.46 -6.01
C VAL A 339 7.04 -11.63 -5.05
N VAL A 340 5.78 -11.97 -4.86
CA VAL A 340 5.35 -13.15 -4.07
C VAL A 340 6.08 -14.41 -4.46
N GLY A 341 6.44 -14.58 -5.75
CA GLY A 341 7.22 -15.73 -6.22
C GLY A 341 8.67 -15.78 -5.72
N GLN A 342 9.13 -14.82 -4.94
CA GLN A 342 10.44 -14.81 -4.29
C GLN A 342 10.34 -15.17 -2.79
N PHE A 343 9.13 -15.38 -2.25
CA PHE A 343 8.94 -15.65 -0.84
C PHE A 343 9.13 -17.14 -0.54
N GLU A 344 10.11 -17.45 0.31
CA GLU A 344 10.44 -18.82 0.69
C GLU A 344 10.11 -19.12 2.16
N LYS A 345 10.13 -18.11 3.01
CA LYS A 345 9.94 -18.24 4.46
C LYS A 345 9.54 -16.92 5.11
N VAL A 346 9.07 -16.99 6.34
CA VAL A 346 8.90 -15.84 7.22
C VAL A 346 10.23 -15.53 7.89
N GLU A 347 10.58 -14.26 7.94
CA GLU A 347 11.85 -13.78 8.52
C GLU A 347 11.59 -12.61 9.49
N LYS A 348 12.55 -12.31 10.37
CA LYS A 348 12.50 -11.05 11.13
C LYS A 348 12.72 -9.85 10.21
N THR A 349 12.01 -8.78 10.45
CA THR A 349 12.17 -7.52 9.68
C THR A 349 13.63 -7.07 9.60
N ALA A 350 14.37 -7.12 10.70
CA ALA A 350 15.79 -6.75 10.72
C ALA A 350 16.64 -7.64 9.80
N ALA A 351 16.34 -8.95 9.74
CA ALA A 351 17.05 -9.87 8.85
C ALA A 351 16.76 -9.59 7.36
N VAL A 352 15.53 -9.20 7.03
CA VAL A 352 15.18 -8.77 5.67
C VAL A 352 15.97 -7.53 5.26
N ILE A 353 16.02 -6.50 6.12
CA ILE A 353 16.80 -5.26 5.86
C ILE A 353 18.29 -5.59 5.68
N GLU A 354 18.88 -6.37 6.58
CA GLU A 354 20.28 -6.80 6.49
C GLU A 354 20.56 -7.57 5.19
N ARG A 355 19.71 -8.51 4.84
CA ARG A 355 19.81 -9.27 3.59
C ARG A 355 19.76 -8.34 2.38
N TRP A 356 18.82 -7.39 2.32
CA TRP A 356 18.72 -6.43 1.22
C TRP A 356 19.93 -5.51 1.11
N VAL A 357 20.53 -5.10 2.24
CA VAL A 357 21.77 -4.32 2.24
C VAL A 357 22.92 -5.14 1.65
N ASN A 358 23.07 -6.40 2.03
CA ASN A 358 24.10 -7.29 1.50
C ASN A 358 23.91 -7.56 0.00
N GLU A 359 22.70 -7.91 -0.43
CA GLU A 359 22.36 -8.11 -1.84
C GLU A 359 22.61 -6.84 -2.69
N TYR A 360 22.37 -5.66 -2.13
CA TYR A 360 22.70 -4.40 -2.78
C TYR A 360 24.21 -4.25 -2.99
N LEU A 361 25.02 -4.55 -1.96
CA LEU A 361 26.48 -4.47 -2.06
C LEU A 361 27.00 -5.47 -3.10
N GLU A 362 26.54 -6.72 -3.07
CA GLU A 362 26.89 -7.74 -4.07
C GLU A 362 26.55 -7.30 -5.50
N ALA A 363 25.37 -6.70 -5.72
CA ALA A 363 24.97 -6.22 -7.03
C ALA A 363 25.86 -5.05 -7.52
N THR A 364 26.24 -4.14 -6.63
CA THR A 364 27.13 -3.01 -6.98
C THR A 364 28.56 -3.49 -7.25
N GLU A 365 29.10 -4.40 -6.45
CA GLU A 365 30.40 -5.03 -6.68
C GLU A 365 30.46 -5.79 -8.01
N HIS A 366 29.37 -6.49 -8.36
CA HIS A 366 29.26 -7.16 -9.66
C HIS A 366 29.37 -6.16 -10.84
N LEU A 367 28.66 -5.00 -10.76
CA LEU A 367 28.73 -3.97 -11.79
C LEU A 367 30.13 -3.36 -11.89
N ASP A 368 30.79 -3.08 -10.76
CA ASP A 368 32.15 -2.56 -10.71
C ASP A 368 33.15 -3.56 -11.33
N ALA A 369 33.00 -4.86 -11.08
CA ALA A 369 33.82 -5.88 -11.68
C ALA A 369 33.65 -5.95 -13.21
N LEU A 370 32.42 -5.80 -13.72
CA LEU A 370 32.14 -5.75 -15.16
C LEU A 370 32.78 -4.52 -15.81
N ASN A 371 32.71 -3.34 -15.19
CA ASN A 371 33.33 -2.11 -15.66
C ASN A 371 34.86 -2.24 -15.68
N ALA A 372 35.47 -2.76 -14.62
CA ALA A 372 36.90 -3.00 -14.54
C ALA A 372 37.38 -3.98 -15.62
N ALA A 373 36.62 -5.05 -15.89
CA ALA A 373 36.93 -6.01 -16.95
C ALA A 373 36.81 -5.42 -18.36
N ALA A 374 35.94 -4.42 -18.54
CA ALA A 374 35.80 -3.69 -19.80
C ALA A 374 36.82 -2.55 -19.98
N GLY A 375 37.63 -2.23 -18.96
CA GLY A 375 38.60 -1.15 -18.98
C GLY A 375 37.98 0.27 -18.89
N VAL A 376 36.78 0.36 -18.28
CA VAL A 376 36.06 1.61 -18.06
C VAL A 376 36.23 2.06 -16.61
#